data_290520380b3dd3feb9ca8e768b1b19d9
#
_entry.id   290520380b3dd3feb9ca8e768b1b19d9
#
_cell.length_a   1.000
_cell.length_b   1.000
_cell.length_c   1.000
_cell.angle_alpha   90.00
_cell.angle_beta   90.00
_cell.angle_gamma   90.00
#
_symmetry.space_group_name_H-M   'P 1'
#
loop_
_entity.id
_entity.type
_entity.pdbx_description
1 polymer ?
#
loop_
_entity_poly.entity_id
_entity_poly.type
_entity_poly.pdbx_seq_one_letter_code
_entity_poly.pdbx_strand_id
1 'polypeptide(L)'
;MRSEIAERMRGIYVIVDPEHTINREVVDVAKAAFSGGASAVQLRDKISSKRKILETATQIQELAHSAGSLFIVNDHADIARIVASDGLHVGQKDISVEDCRVVLDDRQIIGTSNALVSEAEESERVGADYLAVGAMFPTGTKIDTRPAGLETLREIRAVTSTHIVAIGGINESNLEAVVAAGADSICMATAITKAEDVEAATRGLVQLFNDAETS
;
A
#
# COMPACT_ATOMS: atom_id res chain seq x y z
N MET A 1 6.72 -17.24 -6.46
CA MET A 1 6.23 -16.27 -7.49
C MET A 1 5.43 -15.13 -6.85
N ARG A 2 4.24 -15.35 -6.23
CA ARG A 2 3.53 -14.23 -5.52
C ARG A 2 4.29 -13.73 -4.30
N SER A 3 4.89 -14.59 -3.51
CA SER A 3 5.78 -14.20 -2.39
C SER A 3 6.95 -13.32 -2.85
N GLU A 4 7.57 -13.61 -3.97
CA GLU A 4 8.64 -12.80 -4.54
C GLU A 4 8.15 -11.40 -4.97
N ILE A 5 6.89 -11.31 -5.45
CA ILE A 5 6.28 -10.00 -5.77
C ILE A 5 6.00 -9.24 -4.47
N ALA A 6 5.46 -9.89 -3.43
CA ALA A 6 5.25 -9.26 -2.13
C ALA A 6 6.57 -8.77 -1.50
N GLU A 7 7.65 -9.54 -1.60
CA GLU A 7 8.98 -9.11 -1.16
C GLU A 7 9.49 -7.84 -1.87
N ARG A 8 9.16 -7.65 -3.14
CA ARG A 8 9.50 -6.43 -3.89
C ARG A 8 8.77 -5.17 -3.37
N MET A 9 7.73 -5.32 -2.54
CA MET A 9 7.07 -4.20 -1.88
C MET A 9 7.92 -3.58 -0.77
N ARG A 10 8.95 -4.29 -0.25
CA ARG A 10 9.80 -3.81 0.84
C ARG A 10 10.29 -2.39 0.58
N GLY A 11 10.01 -1.47 1.54
CA GLY A 11 10.31 -0.05 1.40
C GLY A 11 9.09 0.85 1.57
N ILE A 12 9.07 1.94 0.82
CA ILE A 12 8.01 2.95 0.87
C ILE A 12 6.92 2.64 -0.15
N TYR A 13 5.70 2.46 0.34
CA TYR A 13 4.49 2.22 -0.40
C TYR A 13 3.61 3.47 -0.35
N VAL A 14 3.26 4.05 -1.50
CA VAL A 14 2.52 5.31 -1.57
C VAL A 14 1.08 5.08 -2.03
N ILE A 15 0.09 5.58 -1.28
CA ILE A 15 -1.30 5.63 -1.75
C ILE A 15 -1.54 6.98 -2.41
N VAL A 16 -1.94 6.96 -3.68
CA VAL A 16 -2.42 8.12 -4.42
C VAL A 16 -3.94 8.11 -4.49
N ASP A 17 -4.55 9.20 -4.04
CA ASP A 17 -6.00 9.37 -3.94
C ASP A 17 -6.36 10.76 -4.42
N PRO A 18 -7.28 10.92 -5.41
CA PRO A 18 -7.65 12.23 -5.96
C PRO A 18 -8.08 13.26 -4.92
N GLU A 19 -8.70 12.82 -3.82
CA GLU A 19 -9.11 13.71 -2.73
C GLU A 19 -7.91 14.25 -1.91
N HIS A 20 -6.70 13.72 -2.13
CA HIS A 20 -5.54 13.99 -1.28
C HIS A 20 -4.30 14.45 -2.05
N THR A 21 -4.43 14.88 -3.31
CA THR A 21 -3.30 15.33 -4.16
C THR A 21 -3.15 16.85 -4.27
N ILE A 22 -3.92 17.64 -3.54
CA ILE A 22 -3.88 19.13 -3.56
C ILE A 22 -4.01 19.66 -5.02
N ASN A 23 -5.07 19.28 -5.71
CA ASN A 23 -5.37 19.67 -7.11
C ASN A 23 -4.28 19.27 -8.14
N ARG A 24 -3.40 18.32 -7.81
CA ARG A 24 -2.47 17.72 -8.78
C ARG A 24 -3.09 16.49 -9.41
N GLU A 25 -2.73 16.21 -10.66
CA GLU A 25 -3.14 14.98 -11.33
C GLU A 25 -2.55 13.78 -10.61
N VAL A 26 -3.38 12.77 -10.37
CA VAL A 26 -2.99 11.53 -9.65
C VAL A 26 -1.81 10.84 -10.33
N VAL A 27 -1.77 10.86 -11.68
CA VAL A 27 -0.70 10.26 -12.48
C VAL A 27 0.63 10.98 -12.25
N ASP A 28 0.62 12.32 -12.15
CA ASP A 28 1.83 13.10 -11.88
C ASP A 28 2.38 12.85 -10.48
N VAL A 29 1.49 12.72 -9.49
CA VAL A 29 1.87 12.35 -8.11
C VAL A 29 2.45 10.94 -8.06
N ALA A 30 1.86 9.97 -8.75
CA ALA A 30 2.38 8.60 -8.85
C ALA A 30 3.75 8.57 -9.52
N LYS A 31 3.92 9.31 -10.62
CA LYS A 31 5.21 9.45 -11.32
C LYS A 31 6.30 10.00 -10.41
N ALA A 32 6.00 11.06 -9.67
CA ALA A 32 6.95 11.67 -8.74
C ALA A 32 7.31 10.71 -7.58
N ALA A 33 6.34 9.95 -7.05
CA ALA A 33 6.58 8.94 -6.04
C ALA A 33 7.51 7.82 -6.56
N PHE A 34 7.28 7.31 -7.77
CA PHE A 34 8.20 6.33 -8.40
C PHE A 34 9.60 6.92 -8.61
N SER A 35 9.71 8.15 -9.10
CA SER A 35 11.01 8.84 -9.26
C SER A 35 11.75 9.03 -7.93
N GLY A 36 11.01 9.17 -6.83
CA GLY A 36 11.56 9.22 -5.47
C GLY A 36 11.97 7.87 -4.89
N GLY A 37 11.68 6.77 -5.58
CA GLY A 37 12.08 5.41 -5.18
C GLY A 37 11.00 4.64 -4.40
N ALA A 38 9.72 5.01 -4.53
CA ALA A 38 8.64 4.21 -3.97
C ALA A 38 8.68 2.77 -4.53
N SER A 39 8.66 1.78 -3.65
CA SER A 39 8.63 0.35 -4.02
C SER A 39 7.28 -0.07 -4.60
N ALA A 40 6.20 0.56 -4.14
CA ALA A 40 4.85 0.35 -4.64
C ALA A 40 4.04 1.65 -4.63
N VAL A 41 3.11 1.77 -5.58
CA VAL A 41 2.06 2.80 -5.58
C VAL A 41 0.69 2.14 -5.66
N GLN A 42 -0.25 2.59 -4.84
CA GLN A 42 -1.66 2.17 -4.90
C GLN A 42 -2.52 3.30 -5.41
N LEU A 43 -3.34 3.03 -6.42
CA LEU A 43 -4.43 3.92 -6.82
C LEU A 43 -5.67 3.64 -5.97
N ARG A 44 -6.06 4.60 -5.13
CA ARG A 44 -7.29 4.59 -4.35
C ARG A 44 -8.18 5.74 -4.82
N ASP A 45 -9.15 5.45 -5.69
CA ASP A 45 -10.08 6.43 -6.23
C ASP A 45 -11.51 6.01 -5.91
N LYS A 46 -12.16 6.76 -5.01
CA LYS A 46 -13.53 6.50 -4.53
C LYS A 46 -14.57 7.44 -5.15
N ILE A 47 -14.13 8.41 -5.97
CA ILE A 47 -14.98 9.48 -6.48
C ILE A 47 -15.16 9.48 -7.99
N SER A 48 -14.19 8.93 -8.74
CA SER A 48 -14.25 8.94 -10.20
C SER A 48 -15.14 7.82 -10.76
N SER A 49 -15.55 7.98 -12.02
CA SER A 49 -16.21 6.89 -12.75
C SER A 49 -15.24 5.73 -13.02
N LYS A 50 -15.76 4.49 -13.11
CA LYS A 50 -14.94 3.32 -13.44
C LYS A 50 -14.09 3.49 -14.70
N ARG A 51 -14.63 4.19 -15.73
CA ARG A 51 -13.87 4.51 -16.94
C ARG A 51 -12.64 5.36 -16.63
N LYS A 52 -12.81 6.42 -15.82
CA LYS A 52 -11.71 7.31 -15.44
C LYS A 52 -10.67 6.56 -14.58
N ILE A 53 -11.12 5.71 -13.63
CA ILE A 53 -10.22 4.89 -12.83
C ILE A 53 -9.40 3.95 -13.73
N LEU A 54 -10.03 3.32 -14.73
CA LEU A 54 -9.35 2.45 -15.69
C LEU A 54 -8.28 3.21 -16.50
N GLU A 55 -8.63 4.41 -17.02
CA GLU A 55 -7.68 5.26 -17.76
C GLU A 55 -6.48 5.67 -16.89
N THR A 56 -6.73 6.08 -15.65
CA THR A 56 -5.69 6.45 -14.67
C THR A 56 -4.82 5.24 -14.29
N ALA A 57 -5.46 4.09 -14.01
CA ALA A 57 -4.77 2.87 -13.66
C ALA A 57 -3.85 2.37 -14.79
N THR A 58 -4.29 2.49 -16.06
CA THR A 58 -3.46 2.12 -17.22
C THR A 58 -2.18 2.95 -17.26
N GLN A 59 -2.28 4.27 -17.07
CA GLN A 59 -1.11 5.17 -17.08
C GLN A 59 -0.16 4.88 -15.91
N ILE A 60 -0.70 4.63 -14.70
CA ILE A 60 0.14 4.33 -13.54
C ILE A 60 0.84 2.96 -13.70
N GLN A 61 0.17 1.96 -14.29
CA GLN A 61 0.80 0.67 -14.59
C GLN A 61 2.01 0.81 -15.52
N GLU A 62 1.91 1.63 -16.57
CA GLU A 62 3.02 1.91 -17.48
C GLU A 62 4.21 2.59 -16.76
N LEU A 63 3.92 3.54 -15.86
CA LEU A 63 4.92 4.21 -15.04
C LEU A 63 5.60 3.24 -14.07
N ALA A 64 4.83 2.39 -13.37
CA ALA A 64 5.33 1.38 -12.45
C ALA A 64 6.28 0.40 -13.16
N HIS A 65 5.84 -0.11 -14.32
CA HIS A 65 6.67 -1.00 -15.13
C HIS A 65 7.99 -0.32 -15.55
N SER A 66 7.95 0.94 -15.97
CA SER A 66 9.13 1.71 -16.37
C SER A 66 10.09 1.98 -15.19
N ALA A 67 9.55 2.12 -13.98
CA ALA A 67 10.32 2.34 -12.76
C ALA A 67 10.85 1.03 -12.11
N GLY A 68 10.39 -0.14 -12.55
CA GLY A 68 10.66 -1.42 -11.90
C GLY A 68 9.97 -1.59 -10.54
N SER A 69 8.97 -0.76 -10.26
CA SER A 69 8.18 -0.72 -9.02
C SER A 69 6.85 -1.46 -9.20
N LEU A 70 6.08 -1.62 -8.11
CA LEU A 70 4.79 -2.31 -8.15
C LEU A 70 3.63 -1.32 -8.24
N PHE A 71 2.57 -1.73 -8.94
CA PHE A 71 1.30 -1.01 -8.96
C PHE A 71 0.17 -1.86 -8.37
N ILE A 72 -0.55 -1.29 -7.42
CA ILE A 72 -1.68 -1.92 -6.72
C ILE A 72 -2.95 -1.13 -7.01
N VAL A 73 -4.02 -1.83 -7.35
CA VAL A 73 -5.37 -1.24 -7.48
C VAL A 73 -6.13 -1.46 -6.18
N ASN A 74 -6.86 -0.44 -5.70
CA ASN A 74 -7.70 -0.57 -4.52
C ASN A 74 -9.13 -0.99 -4.91
N ASP A 75 -9.72 -2.02 -4.28
CA ASP A 75 -11.08 -2.54 -4.37
C ASP A 75 -11.54 -3.08 -5.75
N HIS A 76 -11.06 -2.54 -6.84
CA HIS A 76 -11.56 -2.85 -8.19
C HIS A 76 -10.82 -4.03 -8.82
N ALA A 77 -11.23 -5.27 -8.49
CA ALA A 77 -10.64 -6.49 -9.03
C ALA A 77 -10.74 -6.58 -10.57
N ASP A 78 -11.83 -6.09 -11.15
CA ASP A 78 -12.04 -6.00 -12.60
C ASP A 78 -11.00 -5.08 -13.26
N ILE A 79 -10.74 -3.91 -12.69
CA ILE A 79 -9.73 -2.98 -13.19
C ILE A 79 -8.33 -3.57 -13.02
N ALA A 80 -8.02 -4.10 -11.83
CA ALA A 80 -6.74 -4.77 -11.56
C ALA A 80 -6.43 -5.85 -12.60
N ARG A 81 -7.44 -6.65 -12.97
CA ARG A 81 -7.32 -7.69 -13.99
C ARG A 81 -7.10 -7.13 -15.39
N ILE A 82 -7.85 -6.08 -15.77
CA ILE A 82 -7.78 -5.46 -17.11
C ILE A 82 -6.42 -4.81 -17.35
N VAL A 83 -5.91 -4.04 -16.38
CA VAL A 83 -4.61 -3.34 -16.53
C VAL A 83 -3.43 -4.24 -16.23
N ALA A 84 -3.67 -5.49 -15.81
CA ALA A 84 -2.64 -6.42 -15.33
C ALA A 84 -1.73 -5.79 -14.26
N SER A 85 -2.35 -5.12 -13.25
CA SER A 85 -1.60 -4.58 -12.12
C SER A 85 -0.83 -5.69 -11.38
N ASP A 86 0.19 -5.32 -10.63
CA ASP A 86 0.93 -6.30 -9.81
C ASP A 86 0.07 -6.89 -8.68
N GLY A 87 -0.95 -6.13 -8.24
CA GLY A 87 -1.87 -6.63 -7.23
C GLY A 87 -3.14 -5.81 -7.01
N LEU A 88 -3.92 -6.31 -6.06
CA LEU A 88 -5.17 -5.71 -5.56
C LEU A 88 -5.07 -5.53 -4.05
N HIS A 89 -5.64 -4.47 -3.51
CA HIS A 89 -5.84 -4.28 -2.08
C HIS A 89 -7.33 -4.22 -1.74
N VAL A 90 -7.77 -4.97 -0.75
CA VAL A 90 -9.16 -5.00 -0.28
C VAL A 90 -9.26 -4.76 1.23
N GLY A 91 -10.33 -4.13 1.66
CA GLY A 91 -10.67 -3.97 3.07
C GLY A 91 -11.56 -5.10 3.58
N GLN A 92 -11.83 -5.11 4.89
CA GLN A 92 -12.64 -6.13 5.58
C GLN A 92 -14.13 -6.19 5.14
N LYS A 93 -14.61 -5.18 4.42
CA LYS A 93 -16.01 -5.09 3.96
C LYS A 93 -16.12 -5.20 2.44
N ASP A 94 -15.01 -5.38 1.74
CA ASP A 94 -14.95 -5.50 0.29
C ASP A 94 -15.12 -6.98 -0.13
N ILE A 95 -14.92 -7.27 -1.41
CA ILE A 95 -14.99 -8.65 -1.94
C ILE A 95 -13.93 -9.51 -1.24
N SER A 96 -14.25 -10.76 -0.92
CA SER A 96 -13.35 -11.69 -0.23
C SER A 96 -12.08 -11.98 -1.05
N VAL A 97 -11.01 -12.40 -0.37
CA VAL A 97 -9.76 -12.81 -1.04
C VAL A 97 -10.02 -13.97 -2.01
N GLU A 98 -10.84 -14.95 -1.59
CA GLU A 98 -11.20 -16.11 -2.40
C GLU A 98 -11.94 -15.69 -3.69
N ASP A 99 -12.92 -14.76 -3.59
CA ASP A 99 -13.67 -14.28 -4.75
C ASP A 99 -12.76 -13.42 -5.67
N CYS A 100 -11.85 -12.63 -5.10
CA CYS A 100 -10.87 -11.89 -5.88
C CYS A 100 -9.96 -12.83 -6.68
N ARG A 101 -9.58 -14.00 -6.12
CA ARG A 101 -8.76 -15.00 -6.83
C ARG A 101 -9.46 -15.57 -8.07
N VAL A 102 -10.79 -15.60 -8.10
CA VAL A 102 -11.55 -16.03 -9.30
C VAL A 102 -11.36 -15.06 -10.47
N VAL A 103 -11.17 -13.78 -10.17
CA VAL A 103 -11.06 -12.70 -11.18
C VAL A 103 -9.62 -12.45 -11.60
N LEU A 104 -8.69 -12.47 -10.65
CA LEU A 104 -7.30 -12.08 -10.85
C LEU A 104 -6.46 -13.17 -11.53
N ASP A 105 -5.34 -12.76 -12.12
CA ASP A 105 -4.30 -13.67 -12.61
C ASP A 105 -3.51 -14.28 -11.45
N ASP A 106 -2.99 -15.49 -11.64
CA ASP A 106 -2.23 -16.23 -10.62
C ASP A 106 -0.98 -15.49 -10.11
N ARG A 107 -0.48 -14.50 -10.85
CA ARG A 107 0.67 -13.69 -10.46
C ARG A 107 0.30 -12.44 -9.66
N GLN A 108 -0.95 -11.98 -9.75
CA GLN A 108 -1.38 -10.78 -9.03
C GLN A 108 -1.48 -11.07 -7.53
N ILE A 109 -0.83 -10.25 -6.71
CA ILE A 109 -0.90 -10.35 -5.25
C ILE A 109 -2.17 -9.71 -4.71
N ILE A 110 -2.67 -10.21 -3.58
CA ILE A 110 -3.81 -9.62 -2.86
C ILE A 110 -3.36 -9.22 -1.46
N GLY A 111 -3.60 -7.96 -1.12
CA GLY A 111 -3.42 -7.45 0.23
C GLY A 111 -4.73 -7.13 0.92
N THR A 112 -4.71 -7.22 2.23
CA THR A 112 -5.88 -6.95 3.08
C THR A 112 -5.58 -5.92 4.15
N SER A 113 -6.62 -5.15 4.58
CA SER A 113 -6.54 -4.23 5.71
C SER A 113 -6.84 -4.95 7.02
N ASN A 114 -5.97 -4.83 8.03
CA ASN A 114 -6.08 -5.50 9.32
C ASN A 114 -5.84 -4.51 10.47
N ALA A 115 -6.60 -4.63 11.57
CA ALA A 115 -6.41 -3.86 12.78
C ALA A 115 -6.32 -4.75 14.05
N LEU A 116 -6.53 -6.05 13.90
CA LEU A 116 -6.51 -7.05 14.97
C LEU A 116 -5.66 -8.25 14.52
N VAL A 117 -5.08 -8.96 15.50
CA VAL A 117 -4.35 -10.21 15.24
C VAL A 117 -5.23 -11.24 14.54
N SER A 118 -6.47 -11.43 15.02
CA SER A 118 -7.42 -12.38 14.43
C SER A 118 -7.79 -12.07 12.98
N GLU A 119 -7.80 -10.80 12.58
CA GLU A 119 -8.02 -10.40 11.18
C GLU A 119 -6.81 -10.75 10.31
N ALA A 120 -5.60 -10.56 10.84
CA ALA A 120 -4.37 -10.91 10.14
C ALA A 120 -4.25 -12.43 9.95
N GLU A 121 -4.53 -13.23 11.00
CA GLU A 121 -4.57 -14.69 10.92
C GLU A 121 -5.60 -15.19 9.89
N GLU A 122 -6.80 -14.62 9.90
CA GLU A 122 -7.84 -14.97 8.92
C GLU A 122 -7.44 -14.57 7.50
N SER A 123 -6.88 -13.37 7.31
CA SER A 123 -6.39 -12.90 6.00
C SER A 123 -5.31 -13.82 5.43
N GLU A 124 -4.35 -14.26 6.26
CA GLU A 124 -3.33 -15.23 5.86
C GLU A 124 -3.95 -16.59 5.53
N ARG A 125 -4.88 -17.07 6.34
CA ARG A 125 -5.59 -18.34 6.14
C ARG A 125 -6.35 -18.40 4.82
N VAL A 126 -6.98 -17.29 4.40
CA VAL A 126 -7.72 -17.21 3.12
C VAL A 126 -6.81 -16.87 1.93
N GLY A 127 -5.51 -16.74 2.14
CA GLY A 127 -4.51 -16.63 1.09
C GLY A 127 -4.20 -15.20 0.63
N ALA A 128 -4.29 -14.21 1.52
CA ALA A 128 -3.71 -12.89 1.28
C ALA A 128 -2.18 -13.01 1.16
N ASP A 129 -1.57 -12.24 0.25
CA ASP A 129 -0.13 -12.25 0.00
C ASP A 129 0.61 -11.19 0.81
N TYR A 130 -0.10 -10.16 1.30
CA TYR A 130 0.41 -9.19 2.26
C TYR A 130 -0.69 -8.65 3.18
N LEU A 131 -0.29 -8.22 4.36
CA LEU A 131 -1.17 -7.73 5.42
C LEU A 131 -0.90 -6.24 5.65
N ALA A 132 -1.84 -5.35 5.30
CA ALA A 132 -1.74 -3.95 5.68
C ALA A 132 -2.28 -3.78 7.11
N VAL A 133 -1.40 -3.43 8.04
CA VAL A 133 -1.71 -3.30 9.46
C VAL A 133 -1.79 -1.83 9.86
N GLY A 134 -2.92 -1.40 10.41
CA GLY A 134 -3.12 0.00 10.79
C GLY A 134 -4.49 0.30 11.41
N ALA A 135 -4.68 1.50 11.97
CA ALA A 135 -3.69 2.61 11.91
C ALA A 135 -2.64 2.51 13.01
N MET A 136 -1.38 2.79 12.65
CA MET A 136 -0.29 2.84 13.64
C MET A 136 -0.44 4.01 14.60
N PHE A 137 -0.83 5.18 14.08
CA PHE A 137 -1.03 6.42 14.84
C PHE A 137 -2.32 7.11 14.40
N PRO A 138 -2.84 8.10 15.17
CA PRO A 138 -4.01 8.88 14.78
C PRO A 138 -3.82 9.49 13.38
N THR A 139 -4.87 9.39 12.54
CA THR A 139 -4.85 9.90 11.17
C THR A 139 -6.22 10.41 10.76
N GLY A 140 -6.26 11.46 9.95
CA GLY A 140 -7.50 12.02 9.37
C GLY A 140 -7.77 11.60 7.92
N THR A 141 -6.97 10.71 7.34
CA THR A 141 -7.06 10.34 5.92
C THR A 141 -8.23 9.39 5.61
N LYS A 142 -8.66 8.58 6.58
CA LYS A 142 -9.79 7.64 6.47
C LYS A 142 -10.71 7.79 7.68
N ILE A 143 -12.01 7.96 7.45
CA ILE A 143 -13.01 8.26 8.50
C ILE A 143 -13.21 7.08 9.47
N ASP A 144 -13.26 5.85 8.96
CA ASP A 144 -13.50 4.61 9.74
C ASP A 144 -12.20 3.91 10.15
N THR A 145 -11.18 4.66 10.54
CA THR A 145 -9.89 4.08 10.92
C THR A 145 -9.96 3.50 12.33
N ARG A 146 -9.70 2.19 12.45
CA ARG A 146 -9.52 1.53 13.74
C ARG A 146 -8.05 1.60 14.15
N PRO A 147 -7.72 1.95 15.41
CA PRO A 147 -6.32 1.94 15.86
C PRO A 147 -5.82 0.50 16.02
N ALA A 148 -4.67 0.19 15.47
CA ALA A 148 -3.91 -1.01 15.77
C ALA A 148 -2.74 -0.68 16.72
N GLY A 149 -1.90 0.29 16.35
CA GLY A 149 -0.74 0.69 17.14
C GLY A 149 0.43 -0.29 16.99
N LEU A 150 1.57 0.11 17.59
CA LEU A 150 2.82 -0.65 17.48
C LEU A 150 2.76 -2.00 18.22
N GLU A 151 1.96 -2.11 19.29
CA GLU A 151 1.83 -3.36 20.03
C GLU A 151 1.14 -4.44 19.17
N THR A 152 -0.01 -4.11 18.59
CA THR A 152 -0.70 -5.03 17.67
C THR A 152 0.17 -5.41 16.47
N LEU A 153 1.00 -4.46 15.97
CA LEU A 153 1.95 -4.77 14.90
C LEU A 153 2.95 -5.85 15.33
N ARG A 154 3.53 -5.74 16.53
CA ARG A 154 4.45 -6.75 17.10
C ARG A 154 3.76 -8.10 17.30
N GLU A 155 2.53 -8.09 17.82
CA GLU A 155 1.74 -9.31 18.02
C GLU A 155 1.46 -10.02 16.69
N ILE A 156 1.07 -9.26 15.64
CA ILE A 156 0.86 -9.80 14.29
C ILE A 156 2.19 -10.36 13.75
N ARG A 157 3.30 -9.61 13.86
CA ARG A 157 4.61 -10.09 13.39
C ARG A 157 5.05 -11.38 14.09
N ALA A 158 4.68 -11.59 15.35
CA ALA A 158 5.02 -12.79 16.10
C ALA A 158 4.27 -14.05 15.62
N VAL A 159 3.13 -13.91 14.96
CA VAL A 159 2.27 -15.05 14.54
C VAL A 159 2.28 -15.31 13.03
N THR A 160 2.86 -14.42 12.22
CA THR A 160 2.90 -14.59 10.74
C THR A 160 4.28 -14.31 10.16
N SER A 161 4.62 -14.95 9.05
CA SER A 161 5.75 -14.61 8.18
C SER A 161 5.31 -13.87 6.91
N THR A 162 4.01 -13.66 6.72
CA THR A 162 3.46 -12.90 5.59
C THR A 162 3.95 -11.46 5.61
N HIS A 163 4.18 -10.88 4.43
CA HIS A 163 4.67 -9.51 4.28
C HIS A 163 3.74 -8.49 4.95
N ILE A 164 4.27 -7.68 5.87
CA ILE A 164 3.51 -6.68 6.61
C ILE A 164 3.77 -5.28 6.06
N VAL A 165 2.69 -4.59 5.69
CA VAL A 165 2.69 -3.18 5.31
C VAL A 165 2.06 -2.36 6.44
N ALA A 166 2.84 -1.60 7.19
CA ALA A 166 2.29 -0.73 8.23
C ALA A 166 1.73 0.56 7.64
N ILE A 167 0.56 1.00 8.12
CA ILE A 167 -0.14 2.18 7.59
C ILE A 167 -0.81 3.00 8.69
N GLY A 168 -0.97 4.30 8.44
CA GLY A 168 -1.79 5.23 9.22
C GLY A 168 -0.99 6.08 10.20
N GLY A 169 -0.94 7.40 9.93
CA GLY A 169 -0.30 8.39 10.77
C GLY A 169 1.23 8.31 10.85
N ILE A 170 1.85 7.55 9.93
CA ILE A 170 3.30 7.39 9.87
C ILE A 170 3.92 8.59 9.15
N ASN A 171 5.06 9.08 9.67
CA ASN A 171 5.84 10.19 9.15
C ASN A 171 7.33 10.02 9.54
N GLU A 172 8.17 10.96 9.16
CA GLU A 172 9.62 10.94 9.41
C GLU A 172 9.99 10.71 10.89
N SER A 173 9.20 11.25 11.84
CA SER A 173 9.52 11.19 13.26
C SER A 173 9.19 9.85 13.94
N ASN A 174 8.40 8.99 13.29
CA ASN A 174 7.93 7.74 13.89
C ASN A 174 8.16 6.48 13.02
N LEU A 175 8.68 6.63 11.80
CA LEU A 175 8.93 5.56 10.85
C LEU A 175 9.86 4.48 11.43
N GLU A 176 10.97 4.87 12.05
CA GLU A 176 11.95 3.94 12.66
C GLU A 176 11.31 3.01 13.69
N ALA A 177 10.44 3.56 14.55
CA ALA A 177 9.72 2.76 15.54
C ALA A 177 8.77 1.73 14.91
N VAL A 178 8.21 2.02 13.72
CA VAL A 178 7.33 1.11 12.98
C VAL A 178 8.15 -0.01 12.32
N VAL A 179 9.31 0.31 11.73
CA VAL A 179 10.25 -0.70 11.18
C VAL A 179 10.72 -1.62 12.30
N ALA A 180 11.16 -1.06 13.43
CA ALA A 180 11.59 -1.84 14.61
C ALA A 180 10.47 -2.70 15.23
N ALA A 181 9.20 -2.35 14.98
CA ALA A 181 8.06 -3.17 15.41
C ALA A 181 7.75 -4.34 14.46
N GLY A 182 8.46 -4.47 13.34
CA GLY A 182 8.39 -5.63 12.42
C GLY A 182 7.61 -5.39 11.12
N ALA A 183 7.46 -4.14 10.69
CA ALA A 183 6.93 -3.83 9.37
C ALA A 183 7.98 -4.10 8.28
N ASP A 184 7.57 -4.76 7.19
CA ASP A 184 8.40 -4.97 5.99
C ASP A 184 8.30 -3.81 5.01
N SER A 185 7.20 -3.05 5.05
CA SER A 185 6.96 -1.87 4.23
C SER A 185 6.19 -0.82 5.01
N ILE A 186 6.39 0.44 4.66
CA ILE A 186 5.68 1.57 5.25
C ILE A 186 4.76 2.21 4.22
N CYS A 187 3.46 2.16 4.45
CA CYS A 187 2.47 2.76 3.57
C CYS A 187 2.12 4.19 4.02
N MET A 188 2.30 5.12 3.12
CA MET A 188 2.04 6.54 3.34
C MET A 188 1.10 7.12 2.27
N ALA A 189 0.29 8.08 2.67
CA ALA A 189 -0.55 8.86 1.77
C ALA A 189 -0.20 10.35 1.90
N THR A 190 -0.90 11.09 2.75
CA THR A 190 -0.82 12.55 2.83
C THR A 190 0.56 13.10 3.22
N ALA A 191 1.38 12.35 3.93
CA ALA A 191 2.77 12.75 4.23
C ALA A 191 3.61 12.93 2.95
N ILE A 192 3.30 12.17 1.91
CA ILE A 192 3.95 12.25 0.59
C ILE A 192 3.09 13.06 -0.38
N THR A 193 1.82 12.69 -0.57
CA THR A 193 0.99 13.27 -1.63
C THR A 193 0.63 14.74 -1.41
N LYS A 194 0.81 15.28 -0.21
CA LYS A 194 0.65 16.70 0.11
C LYS A 194 1.97 17.48 0.22
N ALA A 195 3.11 16.84 0.10
CA ALA A 195 4.39 17.53 0.07
C ALA A 195 4.49 18.49 -1.13
N GLU A 196 5.21 19.57 -0.98
CA GLU A 196 5.46 20.52 -2.07
C GLU A 196 6.21 19.83 -3.23
N ASP A 197 7.25 19.07 -2.89
CA ASP A 197 8.00 18.20 -3.79
C ASP A 197 7.80 16.72 -3.38
N VAL A 198 6.93 16.02 -4.11
CA VAL A 198 6.58 14.61 -3.86
C VAL A 198 7.79 13.70 -4.07
N GLU A 199 8.61 13.97 -5.10
CA GLU A 199 9.79 13.16 -5.40
C GLU A 199 10.83 13.27 -4.27
N ALA A 200 11.15 14.49 -3.84
CA ALA A 200 12.10 14.73 -2.74
C ALA A 200 11.60 14.13 -1.41
N ALA A 201 10.31 14.31 -1.09
CA ALA A 201 9.70 13.75 0.10
C ALA A 201 9.75 12.20 0.10
N THR A 202 9.43 11.58 -1.04
CA THR A 202 9.52 10.12 -1.18
C THR A 202 10.95 9.64 -1.02
N ARG A 203 11.93 10.29 -1.67
CA ARG A 203 13.36 9.94 -1.58
C ARG A 203 13.88 10.06 -0.16
N GLY A 204 13.51 11.10 0.57
CA GLY A 204 13.88 11.25 1.99
C GLY A 204 13.37 10.12 2.87
N LEU A 205 12.12 9.70 2.68
CA LEU A 205 11.51 8.59 3.41
C LEU A 205 12.10 7.23 3.04
N VAL A 206 12.44 7.02 1.76
CA VAL A 206 13.17 5.81 1.32
C VAL A 206 14.52 5.71 2.02
N GLN A 207 15.27 6.81 2.13
CA GLN A 207 16.54 6.83 2.84
C GLN A 207 16.36 6.50 4.32
N LEU A 208 15.38 7.14 4.99
CA LEU A 208 15.08 6.87 6.40
C LEU A 208 14.66 5.41 6.64
N PHE A 209 13.89 4.82 5.73
CA PHE A 209 13.53 3.40 5.81
C PHE A 209 14.76 2.51 5.74
N ASN A 210 15.65 2.74 4.77
CA ASN A 210 16.88 1.94 4.60
C ASN A 210 17.82 2.08 5.82
N ASP A 211 17.93 3.26 6.39
CA ASP A 211 18.73 3.51 7.59
C ASP A 211 18.16 2.76 8.80
N ALA A 212 16.82 2.74 8.95
CA ALA A 212 16.13 2.03 10.02
C ALA A 212 16.25 0.51 9.92
N GLU A 213 16.33 -0.07 8.70
CA GLU A 213 16.54 -1.52 8.51
C GLU A 213 17.96 -1.98 8.87
N THR A 214 18.92 -1.07 8.86
CA THR A 214 20.34 -1.39 9.12
C THR A 214 20.75 -1.10 10.57
N SER A 215 19.88 -0.52 11.40
CA SER A 215 20.11 -0.15 12.80
C SER A 215 19.74 -1.25 13.75
#